data_0e92fdfd366295eadf6b769263570a8e
#
_entry.id   0e92fdfd366295eadf6b769263570a8e
#
_cell.length_a   1.000
_cell.length_b   1.000
_cell.length_c   1.000
_cell.angle_alpha   90.00
_cell.angle_beta   90.00
_cell.angle_gamma   90.00
#
_symmetry.space_group_name_H-M   'P 1'
#
loop_
_entity.id
_entity.type
_entity.pdbx_description
1 polymer ?
#
loop_
_entity_poly.entity_id
_entity_poly.type
_entity_poly.pdbx_seq_one_letter_code
_entity_poly.pdbx_strand_id
1 'polypeptide(L)' 'MRPEILELLSWIAREPRAYPDAIEVWRTNCPQHAVWEDALGEQLIEIVRNGSHASVVVTSCGQAVLDDVEGSLG' A
#
# COMPACT_ATOMS: atom_id res chain seq x y z
N MET A 1 -11.15 9.36 -0.80
CA MET A 1 -10.25 8.18 -0.76
C MET A 1 -11.03 6.98 -0.23
N ARG A 2 -10.95 5.85 -0.90
CA ARG A 2 -11.70 4.67 -0.47
C ARG A 2 -11.07 4.08 0.80
N PRO A 3 -11.91 3.60 1.74
CA PRO A 3 -11.38 3.03 2.98
C PRO A 3 -10.41 1.87 2.76
N GLU A 4 -10.63 1.08 1.72
CA GLU A 4 -9.77 -0.07 1.41
C GLU A 4 -8.35 0.37 1.08
N ILE A 5 -8.19 1.51 0.41
CA ILE A 5 -6.87 2.03 0.09
C ILE A 5 -6.15 2.44 1.37
N LEU A 6 -6.87 3.07 2.30
CA LEU A 6 -6.28 3.45 3.59
C LEU A 6 -5.85 2.21 4.37
N GLU A 7 -6.63 1.14 4.31
CA GLU A 7 -6.26 -0.12 4.94
C GLU A 7 -4.97 -0.67 4.37
N LEU A 8 -4.86 -0.67 3.05
CA LEU A 8 -3.65 -1.15 2.38
C LEU A 8 -2.44 -0.32 2.79
N LEU A 9 -2.57 1.00 2.74
CA LEU A 9 -1.47 1.89 3.10
C LEU A 9 -1.04 1.70 4.55
N SER A 10 -2.00 1.58 5.47
CA SER A 10 -1.70 1.34 6.87
C SER A 10 -0.98 0.02 7.09
N TRP A 11 -1.44 -1.02 6.39
CA TRP A 11 -0.85 -2.34 6.50
C TRP A 11 0.61 -2.34 6.06
N ILE A 12 0.90 -1.66 4.96
CA ILE A 12 2.27 -1.57 4.43
C ILE A 12 3.12 -0.65 5.30
N ALA A 13 2.53 0.45 5.80
CA ALA A 13 3.26 1.43 6.61
C ALA A 13 3.72 0.88 7.96
N ARG A 14 3.03 -0.12 8.49
CA ARG A 14 3.42 -0.73 9.77
C ARG A 14 4.78 -1.36 9.70
N GLU A 15 5.06 -2.01 8.57
CA GLU A 15 6.38 -2.56 8.29
C GLU A 15 6.43 -2.86 6.79
N PRO A 16 7.62 -2.78 6.18
CA PRO A 16 7.76 -3.13 4.77
C PRO A 16 7.35 -4.59 4.56
N ARG A 17 6.62 -4.84 3.48
CA ARG A 17 6.14 -6.19 3.16
C ARG A 17 6.88 -6.72 1.95
N ALA A 18 7.19 -8.02 1.97
CA ALA A 18 7.75 -8.67 0.81
C ALA A 18 6.71 -8.66 -0.30
N TYR A 19 7.15 -8.41 -1.53
CA TYR A 19 6.25 -8.31 -2.67
C TYR A 19 5.36 -9.56 -2.84
N PRO A 20 5.91 -10.78 -2.76
CA PRO A 20 5.06 -11.97 -2.89
C PRO A 20 3.97 -12.06 -1.81
N ASP A 21 4.28 -11.67 -0.59
CA ASP A 21 3.32 -11.70 0.51
C ASP A 21 2.20 -10.68 0.28
N ALA A 22 2.57 -9.48 -0.16
CA ALA A 22 1.60 -8.44 -0.42
C ALA A 22 0.66 -8.84 -1.56
N ILE A 23 1.21 -9.41 -2.62
CA ILE A 23 0.42 -9.87 -3.76
C ILE A 23 -0.55 -10.96 -3.31
N GLU A 24 -0.10 -11.90 -2.49
CA GLU A 24 -0.95 -12.97 -2.01
C GLU A 24 -2.14 -12.46 -1.22
N VAL A 25 -1.90 -11.48 -0.36
CA VAL A 25 -2.96 -10.93 0.49
C VAL A 25 -3.91 -10.02 -0.29
N TRP A 26 -3.36 -9.15 -1.14
CA TRP A 26 -4.15 -8.06 -1.73
C TRP A 26 -4.58 -8.29 -3.16
N ARG A 27 -3.88 -9.10 -3.89
CA ARG A 27 -4.18 -9.30 -5.31
C ARG A 27 -5.05 -10.51 -5.56
N THR A 28 -4.92 -11.54 -4.74
CA THR A 28 -5.67 -12.77 -4.95
C THR A 28 -7.09 -12.71 -4.42
N ASN A 29 -7.41 -11.74 -3.57
CA ASN A 29 -8.73 -11.58 -2.99
C ASN A 29 -9.49 -10.46 -3.71
N CYS A 30 -10.58 -10.83 -4.33
CA CYS A 30 -11.49 -9.87 -4.94
C CYS A 30 -12.43 -9.33 -3.87
N PRO A 31 -12.66 -8.02 -3.76
CA PRO A 31 -12.28 -6.93 -4.66
C PRO A 31 -10.94 -6.27 -4.36
N GLN A 32 -10.15 -6.81 -3.46
CA GLN A 32 -8.89 -6.21 -3.04
C GLN A 32 -7.88 -6.05 -4.18
N HIS A 33 -8.05 -6.84 -5.23
CA HIS A 33 -7.25 -6.72 -6.44
C HIS A 33 -7.33 -5.30 -7.02
N ALA A 34 -8.55 -4.74 -7.07
CA ALA A 34 -8.73 -3.39 -7.61
C ALA A 34 -8.09 -2.34 -6.72
N VAL A 35 -8.12 -2.53 -5.41
CA VAL A 35 -7.48 -1.62 -4.47
C VAL A 35 -5.97 -1.59 -4.69
N TRP A 36 -5.37 -2.75 -4.89
CA TRP A 36 -3.93 -2.87 -5.15
C TRP A 36 -3.55 -2.11 -6.44
N GLU A 37 -4.30 -2.36 -7.52
CA GLU A 37 -4.03 -1.71 -8.79
C GLU A 37 -4.20 -0.20 -8.72
N ASP A 38 -5.21 0.26 -8.01
CA ASP A 38 -5.45 1.68 -7.83
C ASP A 38 -4.32 2.34 -7.04
N ALA A 39 -3.85 1.69 -5.98
CA ALA A 39 -2.76 2.24 -5.18
C ALA A 39 -1.48 2.36 -6.00
N LEU A 40 -1.19 1.38 -6.83
CA LEU A 40 -0.03 1.44 -7.73
C LEU A 40 -0.21 2.54 -8.78
N GLY A 41 -1.39 2.63 -9.37
CA GLY A 41 -1.68 3.61 -10.40
C GLY A 41 -1.59 5.04 -9.90
N GLU A 42 -1.96 5.27 -8.66
CA GLU A 42 -1.90 6.59 -8.05
C GLU A 42 -0.56 6.84 -7.35
N GLN A 43 0.36 5.91 -7.45
CA GLN A 43 1.70 6.04 -6.88
C GLN A 43 1.69 6.21 -5.35
N LEU A 44 0.74 5.56 -4.71
CA LEU A 44 0.66 5.58 -3.25
C LEU A 44 1.58 4.54 -2.62
N ILE A 45 1.89 3.50 -3.38
CA ILE A 45 2.85 2.47 -2.97
C ILE A 45 3.84 2.26 -4.11
N GLU A 46 4.99 1.70 -3.78
CA GLU A 46 5.96 1.36 -4.81
C GLU A 46 6.65 0.05 -4.47
N ILE A 47 7.16 -0.60 -5.50
CA ILE A 47 7.88 -1.86 -5.36
C ILE A 47 9.37 -1.53 -5.44
N VAL A 48 10.08 -1.81 -4.36
CA VAL A 48 11.53 -1.56 -4.27
C VAL A 48 12.24 -2.89 -4.47
N ARG A 49 13.11 -2.93 -5.44
CA ARG A 49 13.91 -4.12 -5.71
C ARG A 49 15.27 -3.97 -5.05
N ASN A 50 15.68 -4.99 -4.34
CA ASN A 50 16.94 -4.99 -3.62
C ASN A 50 17.60 -6.34 -3.83
N GLY A 51 18.45 -6.43 -4.84
CA GLY A 51 19.05 -7.70 -5.22
C GLY A 51 18.00 -8.65 -5.77
N SER A 52 17.88 -9.83 -5.16
CA SER A 52 16.91 -10.83 -5.57
C SER A 52 15.56 -10.67 -4.85
N HIS A 53 15.47 -9.67 -3.97
CA HIS A 53 14.26 -9.44 -3.19
C HIS A 53 13.51 -8.22 -3.69
N ALA A 54 12.19 -8.25 -3.51
CA ALA A 54 11.34 -7.09 -3.80
C ALA A 54 10.46 -6.84 -2.59
N SER A 55 10.32 -5.58 -2.22
CA SER A 55 9.50 -5.17 -1.09
C SER A 55 8.52 -4.09 -1.53
N VAL A 56 7.38 -4.01 -0.85
CA VAL A 56 6.38 -2.98 -1.12
C VAL A 56 6.45 -1.96 0.00
N VAL A 57 6.54 -0.69 -0.37
CA VAL A 57 6.63 0.40 0.60
C VAL A 57 5.64 1.49 0.22
N VAL A 58 5.26 2.28 1.23
CA VAL A 58 4.40 3.44 1.01
C VAL A 58 5.27 4.58 0.49
N THR A 59 4.82 5.25 -0.56
CA THR A 59 5.52 6.39 -1.13
C THR A 59 5.28 7.64 -0.29
N SER A 60 5.97 8.74 -0.65
CA SER A 60 5.71 10.03 -0.01
C SER A 60 4.26 10.44 -0.18
N CYS A 61 3.68 10.18 -1.36
CA CYS A 61 2.28 10.47 -1.62
C CYS A 61 1.37 9.64 -0.73
N GLY A 62 1.67 8.35 -0.59
CA GLY A 62 0.89 7.48 0.28
C GLY A 62 0.99 7.88 1.74
N GLN A 63 2.19 8.25 2.17
CA GLN A 63 2.39 8.70 3.54
C GLN A 63 1.64 9.99 3.81
N ALA A 64 1.61 10.91 2.84
CA ALA A 64 0.86 12.15 2.99
C ALA A 64 -0.64 11.88 3.16
N VAL A 65 -1.17 10.90 2.44
CA VAL A 65 -2.57 10.51 2.58
C VAL A 65 -2.84 9.98 3.99
N LEU A 66 -1.96 9.11 4.48
CA LEU A 66 -2.12 8.57 5.84
C LEU A 66 -2.04 9.66 6.89
N ASP A 67 -1.08 10.56 6.76
CA ASP A 67 -0.91 11.66 7.70
C ASP A 67 -2.12 12.58 7.70
N ASP A 68 -2.70 12.83 6.54
CA ASP A 68 -3.88 13.68 6.42
C ASP A 68 -5.07 13.06 7.14
N VAL A 69 -5.29 11.76 6.97
CA VAL A 69 -6.37 11.05 7.63
C VAL A 69 -6.17 11.01 9.15
N GLU A 70 -4.96 10.68 9.59
CA GLU A 70 -4.64 10.64 11.01
C GLU A 70 -4.74 12.02 11.65
N GLY A 71 -4.29 13.04 10.93
CA GLY A 71 -4.39 14.41 11.39
C GLY A 71 -5.84 14.87 11.53
N SER A 72 -6.72 14.40 10.65
CA SER A 72 -8.13 14.74 10.71
C SER A 72 -8.84 14.11 11.91
N LEU A 73 -8.34 12.97 12.37
CA LEU A 73 -8.93 12.27 13.50
C LEU A 73 -8.38 12.77 14.84
N GLY A 74 -7.21 13.37 14.78
CA GLY A 74 -6.56 13.90 15.97
C GLY A 74 -7.08 15.25 16.32
#